data_fab87ac941e2107394df7e54971c5167
#
_entry.id   fab87ac941e2107394df7e54971c5167
#
_cell.length_a   1.000
_cell.length_b   1.000
_cell.length_c   1.000
_cell.angle_alpha   90.00
_cell.angle_beta   90.00
_cell.angle_gamma   90.00
#
_symmetry.space_group_name_H-M   'P 1'
#
loop_
_entity.id
_entity.type
_entity.pdbx_description
1 polymer ?
#
loop_
_entity_poly.entity_id
_entity_poly.type
_entity_poly.pdbx_seq_one_letter_code
_entity_poly.pdbx_strand_id
1 'polypeptide(L)'
;MIRVEITLFFGAKGCKKMNKIKRGLALLLTMILLCTALPISAQAKTAGNKTVNKANIVLFGYFADDTQTAADAYFDQYAGELIGYIDGSFGRSLKNYLNSISYGQLQMENIIPQYDGTTVHALPVPVKESDALVQNLDTQIIESLIRQMPSIADKAVDLDGDGYVDNVMVILKASRSAEAASATTLVAHKSDYSGSAKINNKPVVGYNVFGTDRLRSEGSSLLAHEYLHTFGYPDLYRNSGNDRPVYSWSIMGGVIPGSPQYPLAYERMYFTHWIDIDTVTQNSTLTLDDQANADGNQAFILKSPLNDHEIFVVEYRKKPPINYTEQDSLDCRIGGTGVIVYRVNLNVDGLTNLRGYTGIYVFRPQSGQPGYTGNEILDVSHAYLPYKDDSTGKTRSTIGSADMSATLTDGALTFSDGSNSGIVLKNIAVSADKQQTTLEVEIPQKSDYDLWQDLNYAATGNMTYGVTMTEVDGALYTVAAENKKIRSRKYENGAWTDFAPEISESFASEFQLARQGSNLYMAFNDTNGAARLMRYDLTAGGSWQAVRTVDNAGTGVSLRVIGGKLYMACI
;
A
#
# COMPACT_ATOMS: atom_id res chain seq x y z
N MET A 1 0.03 11.30 33.09
CA MET A 1 -1.37 11.66 33.37
C MET A 1 -1.38 12.90 34.24
N ILE A 2 -1.42 14.07 33.65
CA ILE A 2 -1.46 15.34 34.40
C ILE A 2 -2.94 15.73 34.46
N ARG A 3 -3.52 15.64 35.65
CA ARG A 3 -4.87 16.07 35.98
C ARG A 3 -4.80 17.55 36.29
N VAL A 4 -5.32 18.40 35.41
CA VAL A 4 -5.47 19.82 35.70
C VAL A 4 -6.80 20.00 36.43
N GLU A 5 -6.75 20.19 37.74
CA GLU A 5 -7.90 20.66 38.53
C GLU A 5 -7.94 22.19 38.52
N ILE A 6 -8.93 22.73 37.81
CA ILE A 6 -9.22 24.18 37.89
C ILE A 6 -10.15 24.41 39.08
N THR A 7 -9.62 24.88 40.19
CA THR A 7 -10.40 25.32 41.35
C THR A 7 -10.75 26.80 41.19
N LEU A 8 -12.00 27.08 40.84
CA LEU A 8 -12.53 28.44 40.80
C LEU A 8 -13.07 28.82 42.20
N PHE A 9 -12.38 29.72 42.88
CA PHE A 9 -12.86 30.34 44.09
C PHE A 9 -13.84 31.46 43.74
N PHE A 10 -15.11 31.33 44.11
CA PHE A 10 -16.08 32.42 44.10
C PHE A 10 -16.49 32.78 45.52
N GLY A 11 -16.20 34.02 45.90
CA GLY A 11 -16.67 34.62 47.15
C GLY A 11 -18.20 34.75 47.16
N ALA A 12 -18.76 34.45 48.31
CA ALA A 12 -20.19 34.43 48.57
C ALA A 12 -20.81 35.85 48.61
N LYS A 13 -21.30 36.32 47.47
CA LYS A 13 -22.39 37.33 47.38
C LYS A 13 -22.87 37.42 45.91
N GLY A 14 -24.04 36.84 45.60
CA GLY A 14 -24.65 36.99 44.28
C GLY A 14 -25.43 35.79 43.73
N CYS A 15 -26.18 35.09 44.56
CA CYS A 15 -26.79 33.81 44.22
C CYS A 15 -28.20 33.90 43.59
N LYS A 16 -28.46 34.80 42.61
CA LYS A 16 -29.72 34.74 41.82
C LYS A 16 -29.57 34.90 40.29
N LYS A 17 -28.39 35.25 39.78
CA LYS A 17 -28.17 35.35 38.31
C LYS A 17 -27.41 34.18 37.69
N MET A 18 -26.85 33.30 38.49
CA MET A 18 -25.95 32.21 38.04
C MET A 18 -26.63 31.00 37.39
N ASN A 19 -27.94 30.77 37.64
CA ASN A 19 -28.63 29.59 37.09
C ASN A 19 -28.92 29.67 35.58
N LYS A 20 -29.01 30.86 35.01
CA LYS A 20 -29.19 31.00 33.53
C LYS A 20 -27.88 30.85 32.76
N ILE A 21 -26.77 31.32 33.33
CA ILE A 21 -25.45 31.22 32.72
C ILE A 21 -24.94 29.77 32.76
N LYS A 22 -25.16 29.06 33.89
CA LYS A 22 -24.79 27.63 34.00
C LYS A 22 -25.62 26.74 33.07
N ARG A 23 -26.90 27.03 32.83
CA ARG A 23 -27.72 26.34 31.85
C ARG A 23 -27.32 26.66 30.40
N GLY A 24 -26.92 27.90 30.12
CA GLY A 24 -26.38 28.30 28.82
C GLY A 24 -25.02 27.66 28.51
N LEU A 25 -24.12 27.58 29.49
CA LEU A 25 -22.81 26.96 29.33
C LEU A 25 -22.92 25.43 29.22
N ALA A 26 -23.82 24.79 29.98
CA ALA A 26 -24.06 23.34 29.84
C ALA A 26 -24.73 22.99 28.51
N LEU A 27 -25.64 23.83 27.98
CA LEU A 27 -26.22 23.66 26.65
C LEU A 27 -25.17 23.91 25.52
N LEU A 28 -24.25 24.87 25.71
CA LEU A 28 -23.18 25.14 24.75
C LEU A 28 -22.15 24.02 24.75
N LEU A 29 -21.76 23.49 25.92
CA LEU A 29 -20.88 22.31 25.99
C LEU A 29 -21.53 21.03 25.43
N THR A 30 -22.85 20.82 25.65
CA THR A 30 -23.57 19.69 25.03
C THR A 30 -23.74 19.87 23.52
N MET A 31 -23.95 21.09 23.02
CA MET A 31 -23.95 21.35 21.58
C MET A 31 -22.55 21.16 20.95
N ILE A 32 -21.49 21.55 21.61
CA ILE A 32 -20.13 21.34 21.13
C ILE A 32 -19.80 19.84 21.15
N LEU A 33 -20.21 19.07 22.17
CA LEU A 33 -20.04 17.61 22.17
C LEU A 33 -20.95 16.87 21.17
N LEU A 34 -22.13 17.40 20.83
CA LEU A 34 -22.97 16.84 19.77
C LEU A 34 -22.50 17.21 18.37
N CYS A 35 -21.79 18.33 18.19
CA CYS A 35 -21.19 18.67 16.88
C CYS A 35 -19.93 17.89 16.54
N THR A 36 -19.30 17.21 17.51
CA THR A 36 -18.13 16.34 17.24
C THR A 36 -18.50 14.91 16.87
N ALA A 37 -19.79 14.56 16.87
CA ALA A 37 -20.31 13.24 16.55
C ALA A 37 -21.21 13.22 15.30
N LEU A 38 -21.09 14.19 14.41
CA LEU A 38 -21.69 14.07 13.08
C LEU A 38 -20.83 13.13 12.27
N PRO A 39 -21.41 12.06 11.69
CA PRO A 39 -20.67 11.25 10.72
C PRO A 39 -20.23 12.20 9.61
N ILE A 40 -18.93 12.24 9.34
CA ILE A 40 -18.40 12.83 8.12
C ILE A 40 -18.90 11.90 7.02
N SER A 41 -20.04 12.20 6.43
CA SER A 41 -20.40 11.62 5.16
C SER A 41 -19.50 12.32 4.12
N ALA A 42 -18.26 11.86 4.01
CA ALA A 42 -17.45 12.18 2.87
C ALA A 42 -18.17 11.57 1.67
N GLN A 43 -18.65 12.38 0.76
CA GLN A 43 -19.18 11.91 -0.52
C GLN A 43 -17.95 11.52 -1.35
N ALA A 44 -17.78 10.24 -1.64
CA ALA A 44 -16.86 9.81 -2.68
C ALA A 44 -17.26 10.54 -3.97
N LYS A 45 -16.32 11.28 -4.50
CA LYS A 45 -16.48 11.92 -5.81
C LYS A 45 -15.86 10.97 -6.81
N THR A 46 -16.65 10.49 -7.77
CA THR A 46 -16.06 9.99 -9.01
C THR A 46 -15.10 11.05 -9.53
N ALA A 47 -13.82 10.71 -9.66
CA ALA A 47 -12.82 11.59 -10.24
C ALA A 47 -13.37 12.09 -11.59
N GLY A 48 -13.32 13.36 -11.83
CA GLY A 48 -14.10 14.12 -12.81
C GLY A 48 -14.34 13.40 -14.15
N ASN A 49 -15.57 13.42 -14.61
CA ASN A 49 -16.22 12.83 -15.79
C ASN A 49 -15.46 12.93 -17.13
N LYS A 50 -14.21 12.50 -17.24
CA LYS A 50 -13.53 12.43 -18.52
C LYS A 50 -13.60 11.00 -19.04
N THR A 51 -14.57 10.71 -19.91
CA THR A 51 -14.58 9.44 -20.64
C THR A 51 -13.36 9.37 -21.54
N VAL A 52 -12.59 8.31 -21.43
CA VAL A 52 -11.48 7.97 -22.30
C VAL A 52 -11.95 6.83 -23.20
N ASN A 53 -11.78 6.99 -24.50
CA ASN A 53 -12.05 5.93 -25.46
C ASN A 53 -10.71 5.30 -25.86
N LYS A 54 -10.70 3.97 -26.01
CA LYS A 54 -9.53 3.21 -26.46
C LYS A 54 -9.93 2.21 -27.53
N ALA A 55 -9.19 2.17 -28.62
CA ALA A 55 -9.28 1.14 -29.63
C ALA A 55 -8.42 -0.07 -29.24
N ASN A 56 -8.97 -1.28 -29.38
CA ASN A 56 -8.24 -2.52 -29.15
C ASN A 56 -8.26 -3.33 -30.46
N ILE A 57 -7.13 -3.39 -31.15
CA ILE A 57 -6.98 -4.14 -32.40
C ILE A 57 -6.65 -5.58 -32.07
N VAL A 58 -7.59 -6.49 -32.29
CA VAL A 58 -7.44 -7.91 -31.95
C VAL A 58 -7.09 -8.72 -33.20
N LEU A 59 -5.94 -9.37 -33.15
CA LEU A 59 -5.40 -10.17 -34.25
C LEU A 59 -5.30 -11.64 -33.85
N PHE A 60 -5.75 -12.52 -34.73
CA PHE A 60 -5.70 -13.96 -34.54
C PHE A 60 -4.66 -14.60 -35.45
N GLY A 61 -3.85 -15.50 -34.88
CA GLY A 61 -2.82 -16.18 -35.64
C GLY A 61 -2.68 -17.66 -35.30
N TYR A 62 -1.94 -18.38 -36.15
CA TYR A 62 -1.49 -19.76 -35.91
C TYR A 62 -0.02 -19.91 -36.30
N PHE A 63 0.68 -20.82 -35.63
CA PHE A 63 2.13 -21.03 -35.79
C PHE A 63 2.50 -21.72 -37.10
N ALA A 64 3.75 -21.54 -37.56
CA ALA A 64 4.25 -22.06 -38.81
C ALA A 64 4.30 -23.61 -38.92
N ASP A 65 4.26 -24.29 -37.79
CA ASP A 65 4.19 -25.75 -37.69
C ASP A 65 2.72 -26.26 -37.64
N ASP A 66 1.74 -25.39 -37.75
CA ASP A 66 0.34 -25.72 -37.93
C ASP A 66 -0.10 -25.54 -39.41
N THR A 67 -1.32 -25.93 -39.74
CA THR A 67 -1.88 -25.79 -41.08
C THR A 67 -3.10 -24.85 -41.08
N GLN A 68 -3.35 -24.17 -42.20
CA GLN A 68 -4.54 -23.32 -42.35
C GLN A 68 -5.84 -24.11 -42.05
N THR A 69 -5.94 -25.35 -42.58
CA THR A 69 -7.11 -26.20 -42.38
C THR A 69 -7.36 -26.52 -40.91
N ALA A 70 -6.30 -26.80 -40.15
CA ALA A 70 -6.42 -27.09 -38.73
C ALA A 70 -6.72 -25.80 -37.91
N ALA A 71 -6.17 -24.66 -38.34
CA ALA A 71 -6.48 -23.37 -37.73
C ALA A 71 -7.95 -22.96 -37.98
N ASP A 72 -8.41 -23.08 -39.23
CA ASP A 72 -9.82 -22.77 -39.59
C ASP A 72 -10.80 -23.64 -38.81
N ALA A 73 -10.59 -24.97 -38.77
CA ALA A 73 -11.43 -25.86 -38.00
C ALA A 73 -11.46 -25.54 -36.50
N TYR A 74 -10.34 -25.09 -35.94
CA TYR A 74 -10.27 -24.68 -34.54
C TYR A 74 -11.07 -23.38 -34.30
N PHE A 75 -10.85 -22.36 -35.11
CA PHE A 75 -11.51 -21.07 -34.93
C PHE A 75 -13.00 -21.14 -35.32
N ASP A 76 -13.40 -21.96 -36.29
CA ASP A 76 -14.82 -22.23 -36.54
C ASP A 76 -15.52 -22.82 -35.30
N GLN A 77 -14.85 -23.70 -34.59
CA GLN A 77 -15.39 -24.30 -33.38
C GLN A 77 -15.46 -23.33 -32.19
N TYR A 78 -14.47 -22.43 -32.03
CA TYR A 78 -14.28 -21.65 -30.81
C TYR A 78 -14.42 -20.13 -30.98
N ALA A 79 -14.70 -19.63 -32.21
CA ALA A 79 -14.84 -18.19 -32.46
C ALA A 79 -15.82 -17.51 -31.49
N GLY A 80 -17.03 -18.07 -31.34
CA GLY A 80 -18.05 -17.50 -30.47
C GLY A 80 -17.61 -17.41 -29.00
N GLU A 81 -16.87 -18.38 -28.50
CA GLU A 81 -16.31 -18.38 -27.14
C GLU A 81 -15.23 -17.29 -26.99
N LEU A 82 -14.25 -17.25 -27.91
CA LEU A 82 -13.14 -16.30 -27.87
C LEU A 82 -13.60 -14.85 -28.04
N ILE A 83 -14.47 -14.59 -29.01
CA ILE A 83 -15.09 -13.26 -29.21
C ILE A 83 -15.93 -12.87 -28.00
N GLY A 84 -16.65 -13.84 -27.40
CA GLY A 84 -17.42 -13.63 -26.18
C GLY A 84 -16.57 -13.14 -25.00
N TYR A 85 -15.32 -13.59 -24.86
CA TYR A 85 -14.40 -13.10 -23.83
C TYR A 85 -13.95 -11.65 -24.09
N ILE A 86 -13.89 -11.21 -25.33
CA ILE A 86 -13.40 -9.89 -25.73
C ILE A 86 -14.52 -8.85 -25.71
N ASP A 87 -15.59 -9.10 -26.48
CA ASP A 87 -16.66 -8.13 -26.78
C ASP A 87 -18.09 -8.72 -26.61
N GLY A 88 -18.22 -9.81 -25.89
CA GLY A 88 -19.52 -10.45 -25.67
C GLY A 88 -20.44 -9.61 -24.79
N SER A 89 -21.75 -9.91 -24.90
CA SER A 89 -22.82 -9.31 -24.07
C SER A 89 -22.77 -9.78 -22.60
N PHE A 90 -21.93 -10.75 -22.28
CA PHE A 90 -21.73 -11.21 -20.92
C PHE A 90 -21.06 -10.12 -20.08
N GLY A 91 -21.53 -9.89 -18.87
CA GLY A 91 -20.98 -8.88 -17.94
C GLY A 91 -19.49 -9.01 -17.64
N ARG A 92 -18.87 -10.11 -18.07
CA ARG A 92 -17.46 -10.46 -17.84
C ARG A 92 -16.57 -10.38 -19.07
N SER A 93 -17.07 -9.98 -20.24
CA SER A 93 -16.17 -9.72 -21.36
C SER A 93 -15.18 -8.62 -20.99
N LEU A 94 -13.99 -8.60 -21.63
CA LEU A 94 -12.98 -7.58 -21.38
C LEU A 94 -13.58 -6.17 -21.46
N LYS A 95 -14.38 -5.89 -22.49
CA LYS A 95 -15.05 -4.60 -22.68
C LYS A 95 -15.97 -4.23 -21.52
N ASN A 96 -16.84 -5.15 -21.10
CA ASN A 96 -17.77 -4.89 -20.00
C ASN A 96 -17.05 -4.81 -18.66
N TYR A 97 -16.02 -5.63 -18.46
CA TYR A 97 -15.17 -5.55 -17.28
C TYR A 97 -14.54 -4.17 -17.11
N LEU A 98 -13.88 -3.66 -18.15
CA LEU A 98 -13.23 -2.36 -18.12
C LEU A 98 -14.22 -1.22 -17.91
N ASN A 99 -15.39 -1.30 -18.57
CA ASN A 99 -16.48 -0.35 -18.34
C ASN A 99 -16.97 -0.38 -16.88
N SER A 100 -17.12 -1.56 -16.28
CA SER A 100 -17.60 -1.71 -14.90
C SER A 100 -16.60 -1.18 -13.87
N ILE A 101 -15.32 -1.57 -13.96
CA ILE A 101 -14.30 -1.16 -12.97
C ILE A 101 -13.94 0.32 -13.05
N SER A 102 -14.20 0.95 -14.20
CA SER A 102 -13.98 2.38 -14.45
C SER A 102 -15.23 3.23 -14.26
N TYR A 103 -16.36 2.62 -13.90
CA TYR A 103 -17.67 3.29 -13.83
C TYR A 103 -18.04 4.04 -15.12
N GLY A 104 -17.77 3.40 -16.27
CA GLY A 104 -18.05 3.98 -17.58
C GLY A 104 -17.05 5.03 -18.05
N GLN A 105 -16.01 5.34 -17.27
CA GLN A 105 -14.99 6.31 -17.67
C GLN A 105 -14.06 5.77 -18.77
N LEU A 106 -13.89 4.45 -18.88
CA LEU A 106 -13.19 3.81 -19.98
C LEU A 106 -14.16 3.11 -20.91
N GLN A 107 -14.17 3.51 -22.17
CA GLN A 107 -14.94 2.90 -23.24
C GLN A 107 -13.99 2.24 -24.23
N MET A 108 -14.14 0.94 -24.44
CA MET A 108 -13.32 0.17 -25.37
C MET A 108 -14.07 -0.11 -26.66
N GLU A 109 -13.43 0.16 -27.80
CA GLU A 109 -13.86 -0.29 -29.12
C GLU A 109 -12.93 -1.42 -29.58
N ASN A 110 -13.46 -2.66 -29.67
CA ASN A 110 -12.71 -3.79 -30.20
C ASN A 110 -12.83 -3.81 -31.73
N ILE A 111 -11.69 -3.79 -32.40
CA ILE A 111 -11.58 -3.89 -33.86
C ILE A 111 -10.95 -5.26 -34.15
N ILE A 112 -11.75 -6.15 -34.77
CA ILE A 112 -11.37 -7.55 -35.03
C ILE A 112 -11.43 -7.79 -36.54
N PRO A 113 -10.41 -7.40 -37.31
CA PRO A 113 -10.43 -7.40 -38.76
C PRO A 113 -10.64 -8.78 -39.41
N GLN A 114 -10.29 -9.83 -38.68
CA GLN A 114 -10.36 -11.21 -39.14
C GLN A 114 -11.67 -11.93 -38.77
N TYR A 115 -12.61 -11.24 -38.11
CA TYR A 115 -13.91 -11.79 -37.71
C TYR A 115 -15.02 -11.29 -38.64
N ASP A 116 -15.72 -12.21 -39.30
CA ASP A 116 -16.79 -11.90 -40.24
C ASP A 116 -18.21 -11.90 -39.64
N GLY A 117 -18.31 -12.07 -38.31
CA GLY A 117 -19.55 -12.18 -37.55
C GLY A 117 -19.92 -13.62 -37.20
N THR A 118 -19.26 -14.61 -37.76
CA THR A 118 -19.48 -16.05 -37.49
C THR A 118 -18.19 -16.80 -37.18
N THR A 119 -17.15 -16.58 -37.98
CA THR A 119 -15.88 -17.26 -37.81
C THR A 119 -14.70 -16.30 -37.79
N VAL A 120 -13.56 -16.79 -37.31
CA VAL A 120 -12.29 -16.05 -37.29
C VAL A 120 -11.35 -16.62 -38.35
N HIS A 121 -10.91 -15.80 -39.28
CA HIS A 121 -9.94 -16.13 -40.30
C HIS A 121 -8.51 -15.86 -39.80
N ALA A 122 -7.94 -16.81 -39.05
CA ALA A 122 -6.60 -16.67 -38.47
C ALA A 122 -5.51 -16.66 -39.54
N LEU A 123 -4.43 -15.92 -39.27
CA LEU A 123 -3.33 -15.70 -40.19
C LEU A 123 -2.05 -16.47 -39.73
N PRO A 124 -1.25 -17.00 -40.68
CA PRO A 124 -0.02 -17.67 -40.33
C PRO A 124 1.04 -16.69 -39.79
N VAL A 125 1.74 -17.10 -38.75
CA VAL A 125 2.94 -16.39 -38.28
C VAL A 125 4.18 -17.14 -38.67
N PRO A 126 5.35 -16.49 -38.94
CA PRO A 126 6.56 -17.14 -39.46
C PRO A 126 7.37 -17.87 -38.37
N VAL A 127 6.76 -18.18 -37.24
CA VAL A 127 7.39 -18.71 -36.04
C VAL A 127 6.70 -20.02 -35.67
N LYS A 128 7.48 -21.04 -35.27
CA LYS A 128 6.91 -22.25 -34.68
C LYS A 128 6.50 -22.02 -33.24
N GLU A 129 5.52 -22.79 -32.76
CA GLU A 129 5.05 -22.69 -31.38
C GLU A 129 6.19 -22.87 -30.38
N SER A 130 7.06 -23.87 -30.55
CA SER A 130 8.21 -24.10 -29.68
C SER A 130 9.23 -22.96 -29.64
N ASP A 131 9.41 -22.27 -30.75
CA ASP A 131 10.42 -21.22 -30.89
C ASP A 131 9.92 -19.90 -30.25
N ALA A 132 8.62 -19.61 -30.36
CA ALA A 132 8.00 -18.42 -29.76
C ALA A 132 8.21 -18.35 -28.26
N LEU A 133 8.33 -19.50 -27.61
CA LEU A 133 8.49 -19.60 -26.15
C LEU A 133 9.93 -19.38 -25.67
N VAL A 134 10.92 -19.63 -26.53
CA VAL A 134 12.34 -19.63 -26.17
C VAL A 134 13.02 -18.31 -26.56
N GLN A 135 12.58 -17.67 -27.64
CA GLN A 135 13.32 -16.59 -28.29
C GLN A 135 12.67 -15.21 -28.28
N ASN A 136 11.52 -15.05 -27.63
CA ASN A 136 10.77 -13.79 -27.59
C ASN A 136 10.60 -13.17 -28.99
N LEU A 137 9.92 -13.89 -29.90
CA LEU A 137 9.73 -13.51 -31.29
C LEU A 137 8.46 -12.68 -31.54
N ASP A 138 7.89 -12.07 -30.50
CA ASP A 138 6.63 -11.33 -30.55
C ASP A 138 6.64 -10.24 -31.60
N THR A 139 7.74 -9.51 -31.74
CA THR A 139 7.86 -8.47 -32.78
C THR A 139 7.65 -9.05 -34.18
N GLN A 140 8.22 -10.22 -34.50
CA GLN A 140 8.03 -10.87 -35.80
C GLN A 140 6.60 -11.36 -35.98
N ILE A 141 5.97 -11.88 -34.94
CA ILE A 141 4.57 -12.32 -34.93
C ILE A 141 3.66 -11.14 -35.24
N ILE A 142 3.81 -10.05 -34.49
CA ILE A 142 2.97 -8.84 -34.60
C ILE A 142 3.13 -8.21 -36.00
N GLU A 143 4.35 -8.02 -36.48
CA GLU A 143 4.61 -7.48 -37.82
C GLU A 143 4.03 -8.35 -38.93
N SER A 144 4.10 -9.66 -38.77
CA SER A 144 3.51 -10.58 -39.72
C SER A 144 1.99 -10.46 -39.78
N LEU A 145 1.34 -10.42 -38.63
CA LEU A 145 -0.12 -10.29 -38.55
C LEU A 145 -0.60 -8.92 -39.05
N ILE A 146 0.06 -7.83 -38.70
CA ILE A 146 -0.30 -6.48 -39.17
C ILE A 146 -0.18 -6.37 -40.70
N ARG A 147 0.86 -6.97 -41.30
CA ARG A 147 1.01 -6.95 -42.76
C ARG A 147 -0.05 -7.75 -43.51
N GLN A 148 -0.60 -8.78 -42.89
CA GLN A 148 -1.53 -9.70 -43.52
C GLN A 148 -3.00 -9.40 -43.19
N MET A 149 -3.28 -8.68 -42.11
CA MET A 149 -4.65 -8.43 -41.67
C MET A 149 -5.46 -7.70 -42.71
N PRO A 150 -6.79 -7.93 -42.78
CA PRO A 150 -7.69 -7.13 -43.60
C PRO A 150 -7.58 -5.65 -43.29
N SER A 151 -7.79 -4.79 -44.31
CA SER A 151 -7.69 -3.33 -44.13
C SER A 151 -8.74 -2.81 -43.15
N ILE A 152 -8.27 -1.98 -42.24
CA ILE A 152 -9.11 -1.23 -41.27
C ILE A 152 -8.92 0.28 -41.44
N ALA A 153 -8.64 0.72 -42.67
CA ALA A 153 -8.35 2.13 -42.98
C ALA A 153 -9.47 3.10 -42.57
N ASP A 154 -10.71 2.61 -42.50
CA ASP A 154 -11.90 3.33 -42.06
C ASP A 154 -12.07 3.39 -40.54
N LYS A 155 -11.23 2.72 -39.79
CA LYS A 155 -11.31 2.64 -38.31
C LYS A 155 -10.35 3.61 -37.64
N ALA A 156 -10.82 4.24 -36.56
CA ALA A 156 -9.95 4.98 -35.68
C ALA A 156 -9.18 4.00 -34.76
N VAL A 157 -7.86 4.14 -34.69
CA VAL A 157 -6.97 3.26 -33.91
C VAL A 157 -6.25 3.98 -32.78
N ASP A 158 -6.50 5.28 -32.65
CA ASP A 158 -5.94 6.24 -31.67
C ASP A 158 -7.13 7.09 -31.19
N LEU A 159 -7.93 6.54 -30.29
CA LEU A 159 -9.17 7.16 -29.82
C LEU A 159 -8.94 8.13 -28.65
N ASP A 160 -7.83 8.01 -27.94
CA ASP A 160 -7.45 8.97 -26.91
C ASP A 160 -6.64 10.15 -27.44
N GLY A 161 -6.17 10.07 -28.70
CA GLY A 161 -5.54 11.16 -29.44
C GLY A 161 -4.08 11.41 -29.08
N ASP A 162 -3.38 10.43 -28.51
CA ASP A 162 -1.97 10.55 -28.11
C ASP A 162 -0.97 10.37 -29.27
N GLY A 163 -1.44 9.98 -30.45
CA GLY A 163 -0.65 9.80 -31.67
C GLY A 163 -0.19 8.37 -31.94
N TYR A 164 -0.51 7.44 -31.08
CA TYR A 164 -0.13 6.03 -31.17
C TYR A 164 -1.35 5.13 -31.37
N VAL A 165 -1.13 3.86 -31.72
CA VAL A 165 -2.16 2.83 -31.67
C VAL A 165 -2.47 2.53 -30.21
N ASP A 166 -3.72 2.64 -29.79
CA ASP A 166 -4.11 2.50 -28.37
C ASP A 166 -3.75 1.13 -27.78
N ASN A 167 -3.98 0.03 -28.52
CA ASN A 167 -3.54 -1.31 -28.13
C ASN A 167 -3.60 -2.29 -29.32
N VAL A 168 -2.68 -3.26 -29.34
CA VAL A 168 -2.71 -4.44 -30.19
C VAL A 168 -2.77 -5.70 -29.33
N MET A 169 -3.79 -6.50 -29.52
CA MET A 169 -3.99 -7.78 -28.82
C MET A 169 -3.82 -8.93 -29.81
N VAL A 170 -2.93 -9.86 -29.51
CA VAL A 170 -2.64 -11.03 -30.35
C VAL A 170 -3.10 -12.29 -29.65
N ILE A 171 -3.91 -13.10 -30.34
CA ILE A 171 -4.40 -14.40 -29.87
C ILE A 171 -3.92 -15.48 -30.83
N LEU A 172 -3.03 -16.34 -30.35
CA LEU A 172 -2.43 -17.41 -31.13
C LEU A 172 -3.07 -18.75 -30.78
N LYS A 173 -3.40 -19.52 -31.83
CA LYS A 173 -3.77 -20.91 -31.63
C LYS A 173 -2.60 -21.65 -31.01
N ALA A 174 -2.73 -22.05 -29.75
CA ALA A 174 -1.74 -22.80 -29.00
C ALA A 174 -2.31 -24.17 -28.62
N SER A 175 -1.46 -25.20 -28.72
CA SER A 175 -1.83 -26.56 -28.35
C SER A 175 -1.20 -26.90 -27.01
N ARG A 176 -2.05 -27.20 -26.01
CA ARG A 176 -1.57 -27.78 -24.76
C ARG A 176 -1.27 -29.25 -25.00
N SER A 177 -0.01 -29.65 -25.17
CA SER A 177 0.30 -31.07 -25.11
C SER A 177 0.12 -31.55 -23.68
N ALA A 178 -0.69 -32.57 -23.47
CA ALA A 178 -0.96 -33.17 -22.16
C ALA A 178 0.31 -33.70 -21.45
N GLU A 179 1.43 -33.83 -22.19
CA GLU A 179 2.71 -34.33 -21.70
C GLU A 179 3.67 -33.22 -21.23
N ALA A 180 3.41 -31.95 -21.56
CA ALA A 180 4.27 -30.82 -21.17
C ALA A 180 3.75 -30.10 -19.94
N ALA A 181 3.54 -30.81 -18.84
CA ALA A 181 3.18 -30.19 -17.55
C ALA A 181 4.33 -29.35 -16.93
N SER A 182 5.45 -29.16 -17.61
CA SER A 182 6.63 -28.57 -16.98
C SER A 182 7.36 -27.44 -17.72
N ALA A 183 7.07 -27.14 -18.97
CA ALA A 183 7.64 -25.94 -19.61
C ALA A 183 7.05 -25.80 -21.01
N THR A 184 6.56 -24.67 -21.42
CA THR A 184 6.32 -24.27 -22.81
C THR A 184 4.86 -24.12 -23.25
N THR A 185 4.00 -23.57 -22.41
CA THR A 185 2.82 -22.87 -22.92
C THR A 185 3.20 -21.41 -23.18
N LEU A 186 2.69 -20.82 -24.25
CA LEU A 186 2.82 -19.38 -24.50
C LEU A 186 2.26 -18.63 -23.27
N VAL A 187 3.14 -17.95 -22.54
CA VAL A 187 2.75 -17.19 -21.36
C VAL A 187 2.03 -15.95 -21.84
N ALA A 188 0.78 -15.74 -21.38
CA ALA A 188 0.10 -14.48 -21.62
C ALA A 188 0.90 -13.34 -20.99
N HIS A 189 1.04 -12.23 -21.70
CA HIS A 189 1.77 -11.07 -21.21
C HIS A 189 1.45 -9.79 -22.00
N LYS A 190 1.67 -8.66 -21.32
CA LYS A 190 1.79 -7.32 -21.94
C LYS A 190 3.28 -7.00 -22.10
N SER A 191 3.65 -6.38 -23.22
CA SER A 191 5.01 -5.87 -23.41
C SER A 191 5.01 -4.60 -24.27
N ASP A 192 6.15 -3.89 -24.23
CA ASP A 192 6.40 -2.77 -25.11
C ASP A 192 6.86 -3.28 -26.48
N TYR A 193 6.36 -2.64 -27.54
CA TYR A 193 6.69 -3.04 -28.89
C TYR A 193 7.96 -2.33 -29.38
N SER A 194 8.97 -3.10 -29.80
CA SER A 194 10.27 -2.59 -30.24
C SER A 194 10.42 -2.51 -31.76
N GLY A 195 9.39 -2.91 -32.51
CA GLY A 195 9.41 -2.89 -33.98
C GLY A 195 9.02 -1.54 -34.60
N SER A 196 8.79 -1.56 -35.92
CA SER A 196 8.45 -0.35 -36.68
C SER A 196 7.05 -0.38 -37.31
N ALA A 197 6.19 -1.33 -36.90
CA ALA A 197 4.86 -1.49 -37.47
C ALA A 197 3.98 -0.27 -37.17
N LYS A 198 3.14 0.04 -38.14
CA LYS A 198 2.11 1.09 -38.05
C LYS A 198 0.77 0.53 -38.52
N ILE A 199 -0.28 1.00 -37.88
CA ILE A 199 -1.66 0.77 -38.31
C ILE A 199 -2.28 2.14 -38.58
N ASN A 200 -2.87 2.33 -39.78
CA ASN A 200 -3.41 3.63 -40.22
C ASN A 200 -2.44 4.81 -39.99
N ASN A 201 -1.15 4.62 -40.29
CA ASN A 201 -0.03 5.56 -40.10
C ASN A 201 0.31 5.89 -38.62
N LYS A 202 -0.36 5.28 -37.64
CA LYS A 202 -0.03 5.43 -36.21
C LYS A 202 0.95 4.34 -35.79
N PRO A 203 2.05 4.66 -35.06
CA PRO A 203 2.99 3.65 -34.58
C PRO A 203 2.36 2.78 -33.50
N VAL A 204 2.68 1.50 -33.51
CA VAL A 204 2.40 0.57 -32.40
C VAL A 204 3.47 0.75 -31.34
N VAL A 205 3.09 0.81 -30.08
CA VAL A 205 4.01 1.02 -28.93
C VAL A 205 3.89 -0.08 -27.87
N GLY A 206 2.76 -0.78 -27.82
CA GLY A 206 2.54 -1.84 -26.84
C GLY A 206 1.60 -2.91 -27.38
N TYR A 207 1.63 -4.08 -26.76
CA TYR A 207 0.81 -5.21 -27.15
C TYR A 207 0.52 -6.16 -26.00
N ASN A 208 -0.51 -7.01 -26.19
CA ASN A 208 -0.78 -8.17 -25.35
C ASN A 208 -0.73 -9.44 -26.23
N VAL A 209 -0.19 -10.54 -25.72
CA VAL A 209 -0.17 -11.84 -26.40
C VAL A 209 -0.82 -12.91 -25.54
N PHE A 210 -1.62 -13.77 -26.18
CA PHE A 210 -2.35 -14.86 -25.54
C PHE A 210 -2.26 -16.14 -26.36
N GLY A 211 -2.11 -17.27 -25.68
CA GLY A 211 -2.37 -18.59 -26.24
C GLY A 211 -3.82 -18.98 -26.02
N THR A 212 -4.48 -19.57 -27.03
CA THR A 212 -5.88 -19.99 -26.93
C THR A 212 -6.13 -21.03 -25.85
N ASP A 213 -5.16 -21.87 -25.52
CA ASP A 213 -5.27 -22.88 -24.46
C ASP A 213 -5.45 -22.25 -23.08
N ARG A 214 -4.63 -21.24 -22.75
CA ARG A 214 -4.73 -20.48 -21.51
C ARG A 214 -5.98 -19.61 -21.50
N LEU A 215 -6.24 -18.92 -22.61
CA LEU A 215 -7.41 -18.05 -22.71
C LEU A 215 -8.72 -18.81 -22.50
N ARG A 216 -8.86 -20.02 -23.04
CA ARG A 216 -10.05 -20.85 -22.82
C ARG A 216 -10.14 -21.43 -21.41
N SER A 217 -9.04 -21.66 -20.71
CA SER A 217 -9.07 -22.14 -19.33
C SER A 217 -9.34 -21.03 -18.31
N GLU A 218 -8.88 -19.80 -18.55
CA GLU A 218 -8.96 -18.68 -17.60
C GLU A 218 -10.00 -17.62 -18.00
N GLY A 219 -10.42 -17.62 -19.27
CA GLY A 219 -11.45 -16.74 -19.81
C GLY A 219 -11.03 -15.27 -19.85
N SER A 220 -12.03 -14.39 -19.82
CA SER A 220 -11.83 -12.94 -19.83
C SER A 220 -11.05 -12.41 -18.64
N SER A 221 -10.91 -13.18 -17.56
CA SER A 221 -10.07 -12.79 -16.41
C SER A 221 -8.61 -12.65 -16.81
N LEU A 222 -8.10 -13.53 -17.69
CA LEU A 222 -6.75 -13.43 -18.22
C LEU A 222 -6.59 -12.19 -19.12
N LEU A 223 -7.55 -11.94 -20.03
CA LEU A 223 -7.53 -10.75 -20.88
C LEU A 223 -7.50 -9.47 -20.06
N ALA A 224 -8.32 -9.41 -19.01
CA ALA A 224 -8.43 -8.25 -18.14
C ALA A 224 -7.12 -8.00 -17.36
N HIS A 225 -6.49 -9.04 -16.83
CA HIS A 225 -5.20 -8.95 -16.13
C HIS A 225 -4.14 -8.34 -17.04
N GLU A 226 -3.90 -8.94 -18.21
CA GLU A 226 -2.88 -8.47 -19.14
C GLU A 226 -3.21 -7.08 -19.72
N TYR A 227 -4.48 -6.77 -19.91
CA TYR A 227 -4.87 -5.46 -20.42
C TYR A 227 -4.64 -4.36 -19.38
N LEU A 228 -4.84 -4.61 -18.08
CA LEU A 228 -4.58 -3.64 -17.03
C LEU A 228 -3.10 -3.24 -16.94
N HIS A 229 -2.18 -4.09 -17.34
CA HIS A 229 -0.78 -3.70 -17.48
C HIS A 229 -0.56 -2.56 -18.48
N THR A 230 -1.46 -2.33 -19.44
CA THR A 230 -1.37 -1.18 -20.37
C THR A 230 -1.57 0.15 -19.65
N PHE A 231 -2.22 0.13 -18.47
CA PHE A 231 -2.39 1.30 -17.59
C PHE A 231 -1.34 1.38 -16.48
N GLY A 232 -0.32 0.52 -16.51
CA GLY A 232 0.76 0.52 -15.54
C GLY A 232 0.46 -0.25 -14.24
N TYR A 233 -0.64 -0.99 -14.16
CA TYR A 233 -0.90 -1.87 -13.00
C TYR A 233 0.19 -2.94 -12.92
N PRO A 234 0.86 -3.12 -11.77
CA PRO A 234 1.89 -4.13 -11.60
C PRO A 234 1.29 -5.48 -11.21
N ASP A 235 2.08 -6.54 -11.39
CA ASP A 235 1.77 -7.80 -10.71
C ASP A 235 1.88 -7.66 -9.20
N LEU A 236 0.84 -8.10 -8.50
CA LEU A 236 0.77 -8.12 -7.04
C LEU A 236 0.99 -9.53 -6.44
N TYR A 237 1.34 -10.50 -7.27
CA TYR A 237 1.81 -11.82 -6.83
C TYR A 237 3.33 -11.87 -6.73
N ARG A 238 3.88 -12.95 -6.17
CA ARG A 238 5.33 -13.22 -6.16
C ARG A 238 5.67 -14.32 -7.14
N ASN A 239 6.81 -14.17 -7.82
CA ASN A 239 7.29 -15.18 -8.77
C ASN A 239 7.86 -16.44 -8.09
N SER A 240 8.15 -16.38 -6.81
CA SER A 240 8.72 -17.51 -6.06
C SER A 240 8.18 -17.54 -4.63
N GLY A 241 8.13 -18.74 -4.05
CA GLY A 241 7.63 -18.96 -2.70
C GLY A 241 6.11 -19.16 -2.62
N ASN A 242 5.63 -19.44 -1.42
CA ASN A 242 4.21 -19.68 -1.12
C ASN A 242 3.48 -18.42 -0.64
N ASP A 243 4.20 -17.32 -0.49
CA ASP A 243 3.63 -16.05 -0.05
C ASP A 243 2.70 -15.45 -1.11
N ARG A 244 1.50 -15.09 -0.70
CA ARG A 244 0.43 -14.52 -1.54
C ARG A 244 -0.02 -13.18 -0.97
N PRO A 245 0.73 -12.08 -1.19
CA PRO A 245 0.45 -10.80 -0.52
C PRO A 245 -0.97 -10.29 -0.71
N VAL A 246 -1.56 -10.48 -1.88
CA VAL A 246 -2.90 -9.98 -2.26
C VAL A 246 -3.85 -11.09 -2.67
N TYR A 247 -3.35 -12.07 -3.46
CA TYR A 247 -4.11 -13.20 -4.01
C TYR A 247 -5.44 -12.78 -4.67
N SER A 248 -6.54 -13.43 -4.31
CA SER A 248 -7.86 -13.26 -4.94
C SER A 248 -8.55 -11.91 -4.69
N TRP A 249 -7.95 -11.00 -3.93
CA TRP A 249 -8.53 -9.68 -3.64
C TRP A 249 -8.24 -8.63 -4.72
N SER A 250 -7.34 -8.92 -5.65
CA SER A 250 -7.16 -8.16 -6.88
C SER A 250 -6.89 -9.10 -8.04
N ILE A 251 -7.41 -8.75 -9.22
CA ILE A 251 -7.07 -9.46 -10.46
C ILE A 251 -5.57 -9.46 -10.71
N MET A 252 -4.84 -8.42 -10.26
CA MET A 252 -3.37 -8.32 -10.36
C MET A 252 -2.64 -9.19 -9.32
N GLY A 253 -3.32 -9.66 -8.30
CA GLY A 253 -2.80 -10.60 -7.28
C GLY A 253 -2.93 -12.07 -7.66
N GLY A 254 -3.75 -12.36 -8.67
CA GLY A 254 -3.96 -13.70 -9.20
C GLY A 254 -5.28 -13.81 -9.95
N VAL A 255 -5.20 -14.35 -11.15
CA VAL A 255 -6.38 -14.57 -12.03
C VAL A 255 -7.24 -15.69 -11.46
N ILE A 256 -8.53 -15.44 -11.26
CA ILE A 256 -9.52 -16.47 -10.95
C ILE A 256 -10.26 -16.83 -12.25
N PRO A 257 -10.15 -18.07 -12.74
CA PRO A 257 -10.76 -18.47 -14.00
C PRO A 257 -12.28 -18.20 -14.06
N GLY A 258 -12.71 -17.46 -15.08
CA GLY A 258 -14.11 -17.11 -15.34
C GLY A 258 -14.78 -16.24 -14.26
N SER A 259 -13.99 -15.58 -13.42
CA SER A 259 -14.50 -14.67 -12.36
C SER A 259 -13.51 -13.53 -12.15
N PRO A 260 -13.47 -12.53 -13.07
CA PRO A 260 -12.57 -11.40 -12.91
C PRO A 260 -12.90 -10.64 -11.62
N GLN A 261 -11.86 -10.33 -10.85
CA GLN A 261 -11.97 -9.54 -9.64
C GLN A 261 -11.84 -8.04 -9.96
N TYR A 262 -12.41 -7.20 -9.11
CA TYR A 262 -12.02 -5.79 -9.11
C TYR A 262 -10.52 -5.68 -8.77
N PRO A 263 -9.77 -4.76 -9.40
CA PRO A 263 -8.52 -4.27 -8.80
C PRO A 263 -8.82 -3.67 -7.43
N LEU A 264 -7.85 -3.61 -6.54
CA LEU A 264 -8.02 -2.90 -5.27
C LEU A 264 -8.41 -1.43 -5.52
N ALA A 265 -9.17 -0.85 -4.62
CA ALA A 265 -9.57 0.55 -4.72
C ALA A 265 -8.36 1.47 -4.87
N TYR A 266 -7.27 1.21 -4.13
CA TYR A 266 -6.04 1.99 -4.23
C TYR A 266 -5.38 1.87 -5.61
N GLU A 267 -5.39 0.70 -6.25
CA GLU A 267 -4.89 0.54 -7.62
C GLU A 267 -5.69 1.41 -8.60
N ARG A 268 -7.03 1.41 -8.51
CA ARG A 268 -7.91 2.22 -9.38
C ARG A 268 -7.72 3.72 -9.17
N MET A 269 -7.45 4.15 -7.94
CA MET A 269 -7.12 5.53 -7.64
C MET A 269 -5.73 5.90 -8.19
N TYR A 270 -4.72 5.08 -7.92
CA TYR A 270 -3.33 5.42 -8.16
C TYR A 270 -2.94 5.36 -9.65
N PHE A 271 -3.33 4.30 -10.35
CA PHE A 271 -2.91 4.08 -11.75
C PHE A 271 -3.83 4.74 -12.78
N THR A 272 -5.12 4.82 -12.51
CA THR A 272 -6.10 5.26 -13.51
C THR A 272 -6.97 6.44 -13.09
N HIS A 273 -6.93 6.82 -11.84
CA HIS A 273 -7.76 7.91 -11.29
C HIS A 273 -9.26 7.73 -11.55
N TRP A 274 -9.75 6.47 -11.60
CA TRP A 274 -11.17 6.18 -11.80
C TRP A 274 -12.01 6.44 -10.55
N ILE A 275 -11.37 6.46 -9.39
CA ILE A 275 -12.00 6.78 -8.10
C ILE A 275 -11.09 7.71 -7.30
N ASP A 276 -11.69 8.46 -6.39
CA ASP A 276 -11.01 9.20 -5.34
C ASP A 276 -11.24 8.49 -4.00
N ILE A 277 -10.24 8.47 -3.13
CA ILE A 277 -10.32 7.85 -1.80
C ILE A 277 -9.97 8.89 -0.75
N ASP A 278 -10.90 9.13 0.18
CA ASP A 278 -10.69 10.05 1.28
C ASP A 278 -9.71 9.50 2.32
N THR A 279 -8.94 10.40 2.93
CA THR A 279 -7.96 10.06 3.97
C THR A 279 -8.49 10.37 5.36
N VAL A 280 -8.38 9.39 6.26
CA VAL A 280 -8.77 9.45 7.66
C VAL A 280 -7.51 9.49 8.53
N THR A 281 -7.40 10.53 9.39
CA THR A 281 -6.24 10.78 10.25
C THR A 281 -6.60 10.87 11.74
N GLN A 282 -7.86 10.61 12.09
CA GLN A 282 -8.37 10.65 13.45
C GLN A 282 -9.48 9.62 13.65
N ASN A 283 -9.84 9.34 14.89
CA ASN A 283 -10.93 8.43 15.21
C ASN A 283 -12.20 8.81 14.49
N SER A 284 -12.84 7.84 13.83
CA SER A 284 -14.00 8.09 12.97
C SER A 284 -14.91 6.86 12.91
N THR A 285 -16.18 7.09 12.63
CA THR A 285 -17.10 6.05 12.17
C THR A 285 -17.25 6.17 10.67
N LEU A 286 -16.98 5.09 9.94
CA LEU A 286 -16.98 5.05 8.48
C LEU A 286 -18.14 4.20 7.98
N THR A 287 -18.68 4.60 6.85
CA THR A 287 -19.60 3.79 6.03
C THR A 287 -18.95 3.57 4.67
N LEU A 288 -18.83 2.31 4.26
CA LEU A 288 -18.32 1.93 2.95
C LEU A 288 -19.45 1.29 2.14
N ASP A 289 -19.43 1.57 0.85
CA ASP A 289 -20.40 1.08 -0.13
C ASP A 289 -19.83 -0.06 -0.97
N ASP A 290 -20.72 -0.83 -1.59
CA ASP A 290 -20.35 -1.86 -2.56
C ASP A 290 -19.51 -1.28 -3.71
N GLN A 291 -18.52 -2.03 -4.15
CA GLN A 291 -17.63 -1.66 -5.27
C GLN A 291 -18.40 -1.35 -6.58
N ALA A 292 -19.59 -1.87 -6.75
CA ALA A 292 -20.45 -1.56 -7.90
C ALA A 292 -21.13 -0.19 -7.80
N ASN A 293 -21.16 0.46 -6.63
CA ASN A 293 -21.76 1.78 -6.42
C ASN A 293 -20.77 2.88 -6.80
N ALA A 294 -20.92 3.46 -8.00
CA ALA A 294 -20.05 4.51 -8.51
C ALA A 294 -20.05 5.79 -7.66
N ASP A 295 -21.18 6.10 -7.02
CA ASP A 295 -21.39 7.31 -6.21
C ASP A 295 -21.09 7.09 -4.71
N GLY A 296 -20.69 5.86 -4.35
CA GLY A 296 -20.44 5.48 -2.96
C GLY A 296 -18.98 5.62 -2.53
N ASN A 297 -18.74 5.46 -1.23
CA ASN A 297 -17.41 5.38 -0.65
C ASN A 297 -16.95 3.93 -0.61
N GLN A 298 -16.24 3.44 -1.61
CA GLN A 298 -15.80 2.04 -1.67
C GLN A 298 -14.63 1.74 -0.73
N ALA A 299 -13.84 2.77 -0.37
CA ALA A 299 -12.65 2.65 0.45
C ALA A 299 -12.29 3.95 1.19
N PHE A 300 -11.45 3.84 2.22
CA PHE A 300 -10.78 4.96 2.87
C PHE A 300 -9.30 4.66 3.09
N ILE A 301 -8.45 5.68 2.94
CA ILE A 301 -7.05 5.63 3.34
C ILE A 301 -6.98 5.97 4.83
N LEU A 302 -6.33 5.11 5.61
CA LEU A 302 -6.07 5.33 7.03
C LEU A 302 -4.59 5.68 7.20
N LYS A 303 -4.30 6.85 7.73
CA LYS A 303 -2.93 7.31 7.91
C LYS A 303 -2.57 7.36 9.39
N SER A 304 -1.65 6.49 9.81
CA SER A 304 -1.04 6.56 11.13
C SER A 304 0.01 7.68 11.17
N PRO A 305 0.09 8.46 12.26
CA PRO A 305 1.15 9.46 12.41
C PRO A 305 2.53 8.86 12.72
N LEU A 306 2.62 7.53 12.86
CA LEU A 306 3.85 6.82 13.26
C LEU A 306 4.77 6.50 12.07
N ASN A 307 4.25 6.57 10.83
CA ASN A 307 5.04 6.32 9.61
C ASN A 307 4.42 7.11 8.44
N ASP A 308 5.23 7.91 7.77
CA ASP A 308 4.79 8.74 6.63
C ASP A 308 4.89 8.03 5.27
N HIS A 309 5.55 6.86 5.23
CA HIS A 309 5.84 6.13 3.99
C HIS A 309 4.92 4.92 3.76
N GLU A 310 4.09 4.59 4.73
CA GLU A 310 3.13 3.50 4.60
C GLU A 310 1.75 3.95 5.06
N ILE A 311 0.76 3.57 4.28
CA ILE A 311 -0.65 3.83 4.57
C ILE A 311 -1.40 2.51 4.64
N PHE A 312 -2.56 2.54 5.27
CA PHE A 312 -3.49 1.42 5.29
C PHE A 312 -4.73 1.83 4.52
N VAL A 313 -5.30 0.88 3.80
CA VAL A 313 -6.56 1.11 3.09
C VAL A 313 -7.57 0.11 3.60
N VAL A 314 -8.76 0.61 3.93
CA VAL A 314 -9.92 -0.19 4.27
C VAL A 314 -10.88 -0.14 3.11
N GLU A 315 -11.31 -1.30 2.61
CA GLU A 315 -12.11 -1.44 1.39
C GLU A 315 -13.24 -2.45 1.61
N TYR A 316 -14.45 -2.13 1.19
CA TYR A 316 -15.56 -3.06 1.24
C TYR A 316 -15.64 -3.90 -0.04
N ARG A 317 -15.72 -5.21 0.11
CA ARG A 317 -15.85 -6.16 -1.00
C ARG A 317 -17.11 -7.00 -0.79
N LYS A 318 -17.94 -7.05 -1.81
CA LYS A 318 -19.15 -7.88 -1.83
C LYS A 318 -18.94 -9.06 -2.76
N LYS A 319 -19.19 -10.26 -2.24
CA LYS A 319 -19.21 -11.49 -3.03
C LYS A 319 -20.63 -11.71 -3.55
N PRO A 320 -20.92 -11.42 -4.81
CA PRO A 320 -22.22 -11.70 -5.39
C PRO A 320 -22.44 -13.22 -5.59
N PRO A 321 -23.67 -13.69 -5.76
CA PRO A 321 -23.94 -15.05 -6.24
C PRO A 321 -23.23 -15.29 -7.57
N ILE A 322 -22.84 -16.54 -7.83
CA ILE A 322 -22.29 -16.92 -9.13
C ILE A 322 -23.43 -16.88 -10.16
N ASN A 323 -23.51 -15.79 -10.89
CA ASN A 323 -24.44 -15.64 -12.01
C ASN A 323 -23.67 -15.20 -13.25
N TYR A 324 -23.52 -16.09 -14.22
CA TYR A 324 -22.71 -15.85 -15.42
C TYR A 324 -23.41 -14.96 -16.46
N THR A 325 -24.66 -14.59 -16.25
CA THR A 325 -25.45 -13.78 -17.19
C THR A 325 -25.58 -12.31 -16.80
N GLU A 326 -25.20 -11.93 -15.56
CA GLU A 326 -25.35 -10.57 -15.07
C GLU A 326 -24.04 -9.78 -15.18
N GLN A 327 -24.15 -8.47 -15.38
CA GLN A 327 -23.02 -7.54 -15.41
C GLN A 327 -22.27 -7.47 -14.08
N ASP A 328 -22.99 -7.65 -12.97
CA ASP A 328 -22.49 -7.51 -11.59
C ASP A 328 -21.80 -8.77 -11.03
N SER A 329 -21.25 -9.59 -11.89
CA SER A 329 -20.65 -10.86 -11.49
C SER A 329 -19.15 -10.80 -11.23
N LEU A 330 -18.58 -9.60 -11.10
CA LEU A 330 -17.21 -9.44 -10.61
C LEU A 330 -17.14 -9.90 -9.15
N ASP A 331 -16.00 -10.38 -8.71
CA ASP A 331 -15.79 -10.86 -7.34
C ASP A 331 -16.61 -12.09 -6.90
N CYS A 332 -17.31 -12.76 -7.79
CA CYS A 332 -18.19 -13.86 -7.38
C CYS A 332 -17.44 -15.07 -6.79
N ARG A 333 -16.13 -15.14 -6.91
CA ARG A 333 -15.27 -16.18 -6.34
C ARG A 333 -14.23 -15.70 -5.34
N ILE A 334 -14.29 -14.44 -4.88
CA ILE A 334 -13.49 -13.99 -3.73
C ILE A 334 -13.90 -14.76 -2.46
N GLY A 335 -13.11 -14.66 -1.40
CA GLY A 335 -13.32 -15.41 -0.16
C GLY A 335 -14.69 -15.19 0.48
N GLY A 336 -15.15 -13.94 0.61
CA GLY A 336 -16.44 -13.60 1.22
C GLY A 336 -16.82 -12.14 1.07
N THR A 337 -17.94 -11.76 1.68
CA THR A 337 -18.41 -10.37 1.75
C THR A 337 -17.96 -9.74 3.04
N GLY A 338 -17.31 -8.59 2.96
CA GLY A 338 -16.84 -7.82 4.13
C GLY A 338 -15.77 -6.81 3.79
N VAL A 339 -15.22 -6.22 4.82
CA VAL A 339 -14.11 -5.28 4.72
C VAL A 339 -12.80 -6.04 4.64
N ILE A 340 -11.95 -5.67 3.70
CA ILE A 340 -10.54 -6.04 3.71
C ILE A 340 -9.68 -4.84 4.11
N VAL A 341 -8.55 -5.13 4.72
CA VAL A 341 -7.56 -4.10 5.10
C VAL A 341 -6.23 -4.47 4.47
N TYR A 342 -5.59 -3.51 3.84
CA TYR A 342 -4.28 -3.74 3.27
C TYR A 342 -3.35 -2.56 3.49
N ARG A 343 -2.06 -2.85 3.59
CA ARG A 343 -0.98 -1.89 3.68
C ARG A 343 -0.46 -1.58 2.28
N VAL A 344 -0.18 -0.30 2.03
CA VAL A 344 0.50 0.20 0.84
C VAL A 344 1.81 0.84 1.26
N ASN A 345 2.92 0.35 0.73
CA ASN A 345 4.26 0.89 0.97
C ASN A 345 4.63 1.84 -0.16
N LEU A 346 4.62 3.15 0.12
CA LEU A 346 4.86 4.21 -0.85
C LEU A 346 6.33 4.31 -1.29
N ASN A 347 7.25 3.62 -0.60
CA ASN A 347 8.66 3.53 -0.98
C ASN A 347 8.94 2.46 -2.05
N VAL A 348 7.96 1.61 -2.36
CA VAL A 348 8.10 0.59 -3.41
C VAL A 348 7.65 1.18 -4.73
N ASP A 349 8.60 1.40 -5.63
CA ASP A 349 8.32 1.92 -6.96
C ASP A 349 7.34 1.03 -7.72
N GLY A 350 6.32 1.66 -8.33
CA GLY A 350 5.24 0.97 -9.03
C GLY A 350 4.38 0.04 -8.16
N LEU A 351 4.53 0.05 -6.82
CA LEU A 351 3.75 -0.76 -5.86
C LEU A 351 3.83 -2.28 -6.08
N THR A 352 4.79 -2.77 -6.84
CA THR A 352 4.92 -4.19 -7.21
C THR A 352 5.28 -5.09 -6.02
N ASN A 353 4.91 -6.37 -6.12
CA ASN A 353 5.28 -7.41 -5.14
C ASN A 353 6.31 -8.41 -5.70
N LEU A 354 6.74 -8.28 -6.95
CA LEU A 354 7.49 -9.32 -7.68
C LEU A 354 8.84 -9.72 -7.06
N ARG A 355 9.60 -8.80 -6.48
CA ARG A 355 11.03 -9.00 -6.15
C ARG A 355 11.37 -8.93 -4.67
N GLY A 356 10.56 -9.53 -3.80
CA GLY A 356 10.84 -9.54 -2.36
C GLY A 356 10.45 -8.25 -1.63
N TYR A 357 10.19 -7.17 -2.34
CA TYR A 357 9.55 -5.98 -1.79
C TYR A 357 8.03 -6.18 -1.77
N THR A 358 7.37 -5.64 -0.77
CA THR A 358 5.91 -5.73 -0.67
C THR A 358 5.33 -4.33 -0.83
N GLY A 359 4.89 -4.01 -2.05
CA GLY A 359 4.19 -2.75 -2.33
C GLY A 359 2.80 -2.75 -1.71
N ILE A 360 2.04 -3.84 -1.87
CA ILE A 360 0.70 -4.00 -1.31
C ILE A 360 0.58 -5.35 -0.58
N TYR A 361 0.04 -5.32 0.65
CA TYR A 361 -0.14 -6.51 1.48
C TYR A 361 -1.52 -6.52 2.14
N VAL A 362 -2.33 -7.54 1.89
CA VAL A 362 -3.65 -7.75 2.51
C VAL A 362 -3.50 -8.47 3.85
N PHE A 363 -3.98 -7.84 4.92
CA PHE A 363 -3.98 -8.44 6.26
C PHE A 363 -4.99 -9.58 6.35
N ARG A 364 -4.61 -10.66 7.02
CA ARG A 364 -5.32 -11.94 7.06
C ARG A 364 -5.36 -12.50 8.47
N PRO A 365 -6.17 -13.56 8.75
CA PRO A 365 -6.20 -14.19 10.05
C PRO A 365 -4.82 -14.65 10.51
N GLN A 366 -4.56 -14.50 11.78
CA GLN A 366 -3.37 -14.95 12.48
C GLN A 366 -3.69 -16.16 13.35
N SER A 367 -2.68 -16.84 13.88
CA SER A 367 -2.86 -17.98 14.78
C SER A 367 -3.82 -17.65 15.93
N GLY A 368 -4.81 -18.52 16.16
CA GLY A 368 -5.84 -18.35 17.18
C GLY A 368 -7.06 -17.51 16.77
N GLN A 369 -7.03 -16.84 15.62
CA GLN A 369 -8.17 -16.08 15.11
C GLN A 369 -9.12 -16.96 14.24
N PRO A 370 -10.43 -16.65 14.20
CA PRO A 370 -11.34 -17.26 13.25
C PRO A 370 -10.87 -17.09 11.80
N GLY A 371 -10.87 -18.19 11.05
CA GLY A 371 -10.42 -18.22 9.66
C GLY A 371 -8.95 -18.53 9.46
N TYR A 372 -8.13 -18.63 10.53
CA TYR A 372 -6.75 -19.09 10.41
C TYR A 372 -6.70 -20.60 10.19
N THR A 373 -6.03 -21.02 9.13
CA THR A 373 -5.91 -22.43 8.73
C THR A 373 -4.46 -22.91 8.71
N GLY A 374 -3.50 -22.00 8.75
CA GLY A 374 -2.07 -22.26 8.51
C GLY A 374 -1.74 -22.53 7.05
N ASN A 375 -2.70 -22.30 6.14
CA ASN A 375 -2.52 -22.37 4.70
C ASN A 375 -2.64 -20.96 4.12
N GLU A 376 -1.56 -20.44 3.55
CA GLU A 376 -1.47 -19.05 3.08
C GLU A 376 -2.60 -18.66 2.12
N ILE A 377 -2.96 -19.52 1.18
CA ILE A 377 -4.04 -19.27 0.20
C ILE A 377 -5.40 -19.16 0.90
N LEU A 378 -5.68 -20.05 1.84
CA LEU A 378 -6.94 -20.02 2.58
C LEU A 378 -6.98 -18.84 3.56
N ASP A 379 -5.88 -18.56 4.24
CA ASP A 379 -5.81 -17.48 5.20
C ASP A 379 -6.00 -16.11 4.52
N VAL A 380 -5.38 -15.87 3.37
CA VAL A 380 -5.63 -14.64 2.60
C VAL A 380 -7.05 -14.59 2.02
N SER A 381 -7.64 -15.72 1.65
CA SER A 381 -9.04 -15.77 1.22
C SER A 381 -10.00 -15.38 2.35
N HIS A 382 -9.63 -15.65 3.59
CA HIS A 382 -10.40 -15.30 4.79
C HIS A 382 -10.07 -13.91 5.35
N ALA A 383 -9.44 -13.04 4.57
CA ALA A 383 -9.05 -11.70 5.02
C ALA A 383 -10.23 -10.77 5.35
N TYR A 384 -11.43 -11.05 4.84
CA TYR A 384 -12.61 -10.20 5.00
C TYR A 384 -13.16 -10.18 6.44
N LEU A 385 -13.77 -9.09 6.82
CA LEU A 385 -14.37 -8.83 8.13
C LEU A 385 -15.81 -8.28 7.99
N PRO A 386 -16.79 -8.68 8.81
CA PRO A 386 -16.65 -9.73 9.82
C PRO A 386 -16.54 -11.13 9.20
N TYR A 387 -15.69 -11.98 9.77
CA TYR A 387 -15.56 -13.38 9.38
C TYR A 387 -16.15 -14.26 10.48
N LYS A 388 -17.12 -15.10 10.13
CA LYS A 388 -17.69 -16.10 11.03
C LYS A 388 -17.14 -17.48 10.67
N ASP A 389 -16.50 -18.11 11.61
CA ASP A 389 -16.05 -19.49 11.49
C ASP A 389 -17.22 -20.43 11.83
N ASP A 390 -17.77 -21.09 10.83
CA ASP A 390 -18.92 -21.98 11.00
C ASP A 390 -18.61 -23.22 11.84
N SER A 391 -17.34 -23.64 11.90
CA SER A 391 -16.91 -24.81 12.69
C SER A 391 -16.84 -24.52 14.19
N THR A 392 -16.45 -23.32 14.57
CA THR A 392 -16.28 -22.90 15.95
C THR A 392 -17.38 -21.95 16.44
N GLY A 393 -18.15 -21.37 15.52
CA GLY A 393 -19.14 -20.33 15.80
C GLY A 393 -18.54 -18.98 16.21
N LYS A 394 -17.22 -18.85 16.25
CA LYS A 394 -16.52 -17.61 16.59
C LYS A 394 -16.58 -16.61 15.44
N THR A 395 -16.61 -15.33 15.78
CA THR A 395 -16.60 -14.23 14.79
C THR A 395 -15.39 -13.35 15.04
N ARG A 396 -14.71 -12.97 13.95
CA ARG A 396 -13.70 -11.93 13.91
C ARG A 396 -14.32 -10.67 13.28
N SER A 397 -14.49 -9.61 14.05
CA SER A 397 -15.08 -8.31 13.61
C SER A 397 -14.22 -7.11 14.01
N THR A 398 -13.00 -7.37 14.44
CA THR A 398 -12.03 -6.38 14.88
C THR A 398 -10.66 -6.78 14.35
N ILE A 399 -9.86 -5.81 13.97
CA ILE A 399 -8.46 -5.98 13.55
C ILE A 399 -7.63 -4.79 14.02
N GLY A 400 -6.37 -5.03 14.33
CA GLY A 400 -5.46 -4.04 14.87
C GLY A 400 -5.40 -4.10 16.40
N SER A 401 -4.49 -3.37 16.98
CA SER A 401 -4.33 -3.22 18.42
C SER A 401 -3.95 -1.79 18.76
N ALA A 402 -4.64 -1.20 19.73
CA ALA A 402 -4.25 0.08 20.33
C ALA A 402 -3.09 -0.10 21.33
N ASP A 403 -2.82 -1.32 21.79
CA ASP A 403 -1.71 -1.64 22.69
C ASP A 403 -0.45 -1.93 21.89
N MET A 404 0.48 -1.01 21.91
CA MET A 404 1.79 -1.16 21.23
C MET A 404 2.69 -2.20 21.87
N SER A 405 2.37 -2.69 23.06
CA SER A 405 3.08 -3.79 23.73
C SER A 405 2.60 -5.17 23.30
N ALA A 406 1.45 -5.23 22.60
CA ALA A 406 0.92 -6.49 22.08
C ALA A 406 1.90 -7.10 21.08
N THR A 407 2.05 -8.40 21.12
CA THR A 407 2.89 -9.12 20.17
C THR A 407 2.31 -8.94 18.77
N LEU A 408 3.16 -8.65 17.79
CA LEU A 408 2.80 -8.38 16.38
C LEU A 408 2.02 -9.50 15.69
N THR A 409 1.81 -10.62 16.37
CA THR A 409 1.11 -11.81 15.88
C THR A 409 -0.39 -11.82 16.14
N ASP A 410 -0.93 -10.89 16.94
CA ASP A 410 -2.33 -10.95 17.40
C ASP A 410 -3.29 -10.07 16.58
N GLY A 411 -3.10 -10.01 15.26
CA GLY A 411 -3.99 -9.26 14.38
C GLY A 411 -3.71 -7.77 14.32
N ALA A 412 -2.53 -7.33 14.79
CA ALA A 412 -2.10 -5.94 14.67
C ALA A 412 -1.93 -5.53 13.19
N LEU A 413 -2.29 -4.29 12.87
CA LEU A 413 -1.97 -3.68 11.60
C LEU A 413 -0.54 -3.13 11.68
N THR A 414 0.41 -3.86 11.09
CA THR A 414 1.83 -3.56 11.18
C THR A 414 2.38 -2.87 9.93
N PHE A 415 3.38 -2.02 10.11
CA PHE A 415 4.23 -1.55 9.02
C PHE A 415 5.11 -2.67 8.47
N SER A 416 5.80 -2.43 7.37
CA SER A 416 6.65 -3.44 6.72
C SER A 416 7.87 -3.86 7.56
N ASP A 417 8.30 -3.01 8.49
CA ASP A 417 9.35 -3.31 9.47
C ASP A 417 8.87 -4.14 10.68
N GLY A 418 7.57 -4.45 10.73
CA GLY A 418 6.92 -5.21 11.80
C GLY A 418 6.43 -4.35 12.97
N SER A 419 6.70 -3.06 13.01
CA SER A 419 6.20 -2.18 14.06
C SER A 419 4.68 -1.97 13.94
N ASN A 420 4.01 -1.76 15.09
CA ASN A 420 2.56 -1.57 15.13
C ASN A 420 2.15 -0.18 14.66
N SER A 421 1.17 -0.09 13.78
CA SER A 421 0.64 1.20 13.32
C SER A 421 -0.22 1.92 14.35
N GLY A 422 -0.68 1.22 15.39
CA GLY A 422 -1.64 1.72 16.36
C GLY A 422 -3.07 1.89 15.83
N ILE A 423 -3.32 1.56 14.55
CA ILE A 423 -4.67 1.64 13.96
C ILE A 423 -5.49 0.42 14.39
N VAL A 424 -6.73 0.69 14.82
CA VAL A 424 -7.71 -0.36 15.18
C VAL A 424 -9.00 -0.14 14.42
N LEU A 425 -9.52 -1.21 13.82
CA LEU A 425 -10.86 -1.25 13.25
C LEU A 425 -11.73 -2.17 14.09
N LYS A 426 -12.90 -1.69 14.50
CA LYS A 426 -13.83 -2.44 15.36
C LYS A 426 -15.28 -2.19 14.96
N ASN A 427 -16.19 -2.96 15.55
CA ASN A 427 -17.62 -2.86 15.30
C ASN A 427 -17.99 -2.96 13.82
N ILE A 428 -17.23 -3.78 13.06
CA ILE A 428 -17.43 -3.97 11.63
C ILE A 428 -18.74 -4.72 11.41
N ALA A 429 -19.69 -4.09 10.74
CA ALA A 429 -21.03 -4.64 10.51
C ALA A 429 -21.47 -4.43 9.06
N VAL A 430 -21.79 -5.53 8.37
CA VAL A 430 -22.33 -5.51 7.01
C VAL A 430 -23.86 -5.38 7.10
N SER A 431 -24.44 -4.49 6.27
CA SER A 431 -25.89 -4.32 6.17
C SER A 431 -26.60 -5.61 5.72
N ALA A 432 -27.87 -5.76 6.06
CA ALA A 432 -28.63 -6.98 5.75
C ALA A 432 -28.74 -7.22 4.22
N ASP A 433 -28.81 -6.17 3.43
CA ASP A 433 -28.82 -6.20 1.97
C ASP A 433 -27.43 -6.32 1.34
N LYS A 434 -26.39 -6.29 2.16
CA LYS A 434 -24.97 -6.34 1.76
C LYS A 434 -24.57 -5.22 0.78
N GLN A 435 -25.22 -4.07 0.84
CA GLN A 435 -24.86 -2.93 0.01
C GLN A 435 -23.82 -2.03 0.70
N GLN A 436 -23.79 -2.06 2.03
CA GLN A 436 -22.92 -1.21 2.83
C GLN A 436 -22.31 -1.97 4.01
N THR A 437 -21.24 -1.42 4.54
CA THR A 437 -20.68 -1.81 5.82
C THR A 437 -20.36 -0.58 6.64
N THR A 438 -20.51 -0.69 7.96
CA THR A 438 -20.11 0.35 8.91
C THR A 438 -19.00 -0.19 9.81
N LEU A 439 -18.10 0.69 10.23
CA LEU A 439 -17.04 0.34 11.17
C LEU A 439 -16.58 1.58 11.93
N GLU A 440 -15.97 1.35 13.09
CA GLU A 440 -15.25 2.37 13.84
C GLU A 440 -13.74 2.21 13.60
N VAL A 441 -13.07 3.33 13.39
CA VAL A 441 -11.63 3.42 13.22
C VAL A 441 -11.03 4.21 14.37
N GLU A 442 -10.03 3.63 15.04
CA GLU A 442 -9.18 4.33 15.99
C GLU A 442 -7.83 4.58 15.31
N ILE A 443 -7.39 5.83 15.29
CA ILE A 443 -6.08 6.23 14.78
C ILE A 443 -5.28 6.82 15.94
N PRO A 444 -4.05 6.33 16.19
CA PRO A 444 -3.24 6.87 17.27
C PRO A 444 -2.99 8.35 17.06
N GLN A 445 -2.99 9.12 18.14
CA GLN A 445 -2.61 10.51 18.05
C GLN A 445 -1.08 10.63 18.22
N LYS A 446 -0.48 11.55 17.50
CA LYS A 446 0.98 11.74 17.55
C LYS A 446 1.46 12.01 18.98
N SER A 447 0.66 12.71 19.79
CA SER A 447 0.93 12.97 21.21
C SER A 447 1.00 11.69 22.06
N ASP A 448 0.33 10.61 21.65
CA ASP A 448 0.31 9.34 22.41
C ASP A 448 1.61 8.55 22.20
N TYR A 449 2.33 8.83 21.11
CA TYR A 449 3.53 8.13 20.67
C TYR A 449 4.70 9.06 20.36
N ASP A 450 4.54 10.37 20.58
CA ASP A 450 5.59 11.36 20.34
C ASP A 450 6.63 11.24 21.45
N LEU A 451 7.46 10.20 21.34
CA LEU A 451 8.63 10.00 22.19
C LEU A 451 9.71 11.07 21.92
N TRP A 452 9.53 11.86 20.86
CA TRP A 452 10.49 12.86 20.42
C TRP A 452 9.83 14.24 20.36
N GLN A 453 10.15 15.08 21.34
CA GLN A 453 9.80 16.48 21.30
C GLN A 453 10.97 17.25 20.69
N ASP A 454 10.70 18.08 19.67
CA ASP A 454 11.70 19.05 19.22
C ASP A 454 11.87 20.10 20.32
N LEU A 455 13.00 20.04 20.99
CA LEU A 455 13.34 20.96 22.07
C LEU A 455 14.01 22.24 21.53
N ASN A 456 14.03 22.43 20.21
CA ASN A 456 14.62 23.59 19.55
C ASN A 456 16.08 23.85 20.01
N TYR A 457 16.89 22.78 20.07
CA TYR A 457 18.31 22.93 20.37
C TYR A 457 19.00 23.67 19.23
N ALA A 458 19.25 24.96 19.43
CA ALA A 458 19.96 25.79 18.49
C ALA A 458 21.47 25.76 18.80
N ALA A 459 22.25 25.09 17.96
CA ALA A 459 23.70 25.23 17.98
C ALA A 459 24.09 26.66 17.64
N THR A 460 25.04 27.23 18.38
CA THR A 460 25.52 28.62 18.12
C THR A 460 26.64 28.66 17.11
N GLY A 461 26.94 27.54 16.47
CA GLY A 461 27.99 27.43 15.45
C GLY A 461 28.14 26.04 14.87
N ASN A 462 29.25 25.79 14.19
CA ASN A 462 29.51 24.49 13.55
C ASN A 462 29.67 23.38 14.61
N MET A 463 28.83 22.36 14.51
CA MET A 463 28.94 21.13 15.28
C MET A 463 30.07 20.28 14.72
N THR A 464 31.01 19.85 15.58
CA THR A 464 32.11 18.96 15.16
C THR A 464 31.76 17.50 15.49
N TYR A 465 31.09 17.28 16.63
CA TYR A 465 30.57 16.00 17.08
C TYR A 465 29.15 16.15 17.59
N GLY A 466 28.38 15.05 17.60
CA GLY A 466 26.99 15.05 18.00
C GLY A 466 26.74 15.50 19.45
N VAL A 467 25.49 15.71 19.78
CA VAL A 467 25.03 16.05 21.12
C VAL A 467 24.89 14.76 21.92
N THR A 468 25.52 14.69 23.11
CA THR A 468 25.20 13.65 24.09
C THR A 468 24.31 14.22 25.19
N MET A 469 23.44 13.40 25.77
CA MET A 469 22.47 13.87 26.75
C MET A 469 22.21 12.87 27.86
N THR A 470 21.75 13.38 29.01
CA THR A 470 21.25 12.59 30.13
C THR A 470 20.17 13.36 30.87
N GLU A 471 19.19 12.64 31.42
CA GLU A 471 18.13 13.22 32.25
C GLU A 471 18.60 13.27 33.72
N VAL A 472 18.29 14.38 34.40
CA VAL A 472 18.55 14.60 35.81
C VAL A 472 17.38 15.33 36.42
N ASP A 473 16.62 14.64 37.29
CA ASP A 473 15.50 15.23 38.05
C ASP A 473 14.49 16.02 37.21
N GLY A 474 14.15 15.50 36.02
CA GLY A 474 13.20 16.11 35.09
C GLY A 474 13.80 17.18 34.16
N ALA A 475 15.07 17.50 34.28
CA ALA A 475 15.79 18.38 33.37
C ALA A 475 16.72 17.59 32.45
N LEU A 476 16.89 18.01 31.20
CA LEU A 476 17.78 17.41 30.24
C LEU A 476 19.13 18.15 30.21
N TYR A 477 20.20 17.44 30.48
CA TYR A 477 21.57 17.97 30.41
C TYR A 477 22.27 17.47 29.17
N THR A 478 22.91 18.37 28.43
CA THR A 478 23.59 18.07 27.18
C THR A 478 25.02 18.58 27.17
N VAL A 479 25.87 17.87 26.43
CA VAL A 479 27.22 18.31 26.08
C VAL A 479 27.42 18.13 24.58
N ALA A 480 27.97 19.13 23.93
CA ALA A 480 28.22 19.16 22.50
C ALA A 480 29.52 19.87 22.15
N ALA A 481 30.10 19.53 21.01
CA ALA A 481 31.22 20.25 20.43
C ALA A 481 30.72 21.33 19.46
N GLU A 482 30.75 22.58 19.89
CA GLU A 482 30.35 23.73 19.09
C GLU A 482 31.55 24.65 18.89
N ASN A 483 31.90 25.04 17.63
CA ASN A 483 33.01 25.93 17.31
C ASN A 483 34.33 25.48 17.93
N LYS A 484 34.64 24.20 17.96
CA LYS A 484 35.84 23.61 18.59
C LYS A 484 35.92 23.80 20.12
N LYS A 485 34.78 24.02 20.77
CA LYS A 485 34.68 24.13 22.22
C LYS A 485 33.64 23.15 22.72
N ILE A 486 33.76 22.67 23.95
CA ILE A 486 32.77 21.84 24.61
C ILE A 486 31.75 22.76 25.29
N ARG A 487 30.50 22.69 24.83
CA ARG A 487 29.39 23.46 25.38
C ARG A 487 28.47 22.57 26.19
N SER A 488 28.02 23.08 27.34
CA SER A 488 27.19 22.36 28.29
C SER A 488 25.87 23.09 28.51
N ARG A 489 24.76 22.49 28.09
CA ARG A 489 23.42 23.10 28.18
C ARG A 489 22.46 22.26 28.99
N LYS A 490 21.51 22.93 29.62
CA LYS A 490 20.39 22.34 30.36
C LYS A 490 19.09 22.82 29.74
N TYR A 491 18.19 21.88 29.48
CA TYR A 491 16.81 22.19 29.11
C TYR A 491 15.90 21.95 30.32
N GLU A 492 15.23 23.00 30.75
CA GLU A 492 14.30 22.98 31.87
C GLU A 492 13.25 24.06 31.69
N ASN A 493 11.99 23.77 32.06
CA ASN A 493 10.87 24.75 31.94
C ASN A 493 10.71 25.34 30.53
N GLY A 494 10.94 24.55 29.49
CA GLY A 494 10.76 24.98 28.10
C GLY A 494 11.92 25.78 27.48
N ALA A 495 13.04 25.92 28.16
CA ALA A 495 14.17 26.73 27.69
C ALA A 495 15.53 26.06 27.85
N TRP A 496 16.44 26.33 26.91
CA TRP A 496 17.85 25.98 26.97
C TRP A 496 18.67 27.06 27.67
N THR A 497 19.48 26.66 28.65
CA THR A 497 20.44 27.54 29.34
C THR A 497 21.79 26.85 29.44
N ASP A 498 22.89 27.62 29.42
CA ASP A 498 24.21 27.08 29.70
C ASP A 498 24.33 26.82 31.20
N PHE A 499 24.71 25.60 31.59
CA PHE A 499 24.83 25.24 33.01
C PHE A 499 26.30 25.25 33.50
N ALA A 500 27.26 25.19 32.57
CA ALA A 500 28.67 25.30 32.87
C ALA A 500 29.38 26.17 31.81
N PRO A 501 30.50 26.82 32.16
CA PRO A 501 31.32 27.55 31.22
C PRO A 501 31.83 26.68 30.07
N GLU A 502 32.00 27.26 28.89
CA GLU A 502 32.63 26.58 27.74
C GLU A 502 34.05 26.13 28.08
N ILE A 503 34.39 24.93 27.59
CA ILE A 503 35.74 24.37 27.77
C ILE A 503 36.45 24.38 26.42
N SER A 504 37.68 24.91 26.41
CA SER A 504 38.57 24.93 25.26
C SER A 504 39.60 23.80 25.26
N GLU A 505 39.15 22.59 25.64
CA GLU A 505 39.99 21.39 25.57
C GLU A 505 40.00 20.83 24.14
N SER A 506 41.11 20.17 23.78
CA SER A 506 41.15 19.43 22.51
C SER A 506 40.40 18.13 22.64
N PHE A 507 39.59 17.76 21.68
CA PHE A 507 38.82 16.52 21.63
C PHE A 507 38.87 15.90 20.23
N ALA A 508 38.83 14.57 20.19
CA ALA A 508 38.91 13.76 18.98
C ALA A 508 37.85 12.67 18.89
N SER A 509 36.90 12.63 19.82
CA SER A 509 35.79 11.68 19.82
C SER A 509 34.48 12.34 20.25
N GLU A 510 33.38 11.62 20.07
CA GLU A 510 32.09 11.95 20.69
C GLU A 510 32.19 11.93 22.22
N PHE A 511 31.30 12.69 22.86
CA PHE A 511 31.21 12.76 24.30
C PHE A 511 30.28 11.65 24.83
N GLN A 512 30.57 11.17 26.02
CA GLN A 512 29.68 10.33 26.82
C GLN A 512 29.31 11.07 28.10
N LEU A 513 28.02 11.03 28.45
CA LEU A 513 27.53 11.72 29.65
C LEU A 513 26.80 10.72 30.55
N ALA A 514 27.09 10.76 31.85
CA ALA A 514 26.42 9.90 32.83
C ALA A 514 26.26 10.62 34.19
N ARG A 515 25.13 10.36 34.87
CA ARG A 515 24.90 10.85 36.26
C ARG A 515 25.30 9.80 37.29
N GLN A 516 25.98 10.22 38.34
CA GLN A 516 26.19 9.43 39.54
C GLN A 516 25.96 10.30 40.79
N GLY A 517 24.87 10.05 41.50
CA GLY A 517 24.46 10.88 42.64
C GLY A 517 24.23 12.34 42.25
N SER A 518 24.87 13.26 42.97
CA SER A 518 24.83 14.70 42.66
C SER A 518 25.85 15.16 41.62
N ASN A 519 26.49 14.25 40.89
CA ASN A 519 27.51 14.62 39.92
C ASN A 519 27.13 14.15 38.50
N LEU A 520 27.41 15.01 37.51
CA LEU A 520 27.54 14.61 36.13
C LEU A 520 28.99 14.28 35.80
N TYR A 521 29.19 13.24 35.01
CA TYR A 521 30.48 12.86 34.47
C TYR A 521 30.43 12.90 32.96
N MET A 522 31.45 13.51 32.35
CA MET A 522 31.68 13.56 30.92
C MET A 522 32.97 12.83 30.59
N ALA A 523 32.96 11.97 29.58
CA ALA A 523 34.16 11.35 29.07
C ALA A 523 34.29 11.56 27.55
N PHE A 524 35.55 11.77 27.08
CA PHE A 524 35.91 11.91 25.67
C PHE A 524 37.40 11.59 25.46
N ASN A 525 37.79 11.34 24.19
CA ASN A 525 39.20 11.24 23.82
C ASN A 525 39.69 12.62 23.38
N ASP A 526 40.88 13.00 23.86
CA ASP A 526 41.56 14.20 23.37
C ASP A 526 42.37 13.90 22.08
N THR A 527 42.87 14.94 21.43
CA THR A 527 43.62 14.84 20.17
C THR A 527 44.97 14.12 20.31
N ASN A 528 45.42 13.82 21.53
CA ASN A 528 46.64 13.06 21.84
C ASN A 528 46.35 11.57 22.10
N GLY A 529 45.07 11.14 21.93
CA GLY A 529 44.66 9.77 22.17
C GLY A 529 44.50 9.40 23.65
N ALA A 530 44.42 10.39 24.55
CA ALA A 530 44.12 10.14 25.96
C ALA A 530 42.61 10.27 26.23
N ALA A 531 42.04 9.34 27.02
CA ALA A 531 40.67 9.47 27.50
C ALA A 531 40.61 10.40 28.72
N ARG A 532 39.74 11.39 28.61
CA ARG A 532 39.49 12.37 29.68
C ARG A 532 38.21 12.04 30.39
N LEU A 533 38.21 12.08 31.71
CA LEU A 533 37.02 12.01 32.56
C LEU A 533 36.92 13.31 33.35
N MET A 534 35.81 14.00 33.18
CA MET A 534 35.49 15.25 33.88
C MET A 534 34.25 15.08 34.74
N ARG A 535 34.12 15.87 35.80
CA ARG A 535 33.01 15.89 36.75
C ARG A 535 32.44 17.29 36.86
N TYR A 536 31.14 17.39 36.90
CA TYR A 536 30.39 18.60 37.24
C TYR A 536 29.52 18.33 38.47
N ASP A 537 29.56 19.19 39.45
CA ASP A 537 28.72 19.08 40.66
C ASP A 537 27.38 19.76 40.43
N LEU A 538 26.31 18.97 40.42
CA LEU A 538 24.95 19.46 40.17
C LEU A 538 24.40 20.33 41.31
N THR A 539 24.94 20.18 42.50
CA THR A 539 24.48 20.93 43.70
C THR A 539 25.26 22.22 43.88
N ALA A 540 26.57 22.18 43.74
CA ALA A 540 27.43 23.34 43.88
C ALA A 540 27.51 24.20 42.63
N GLY A 541 27.24 23.64 41.44
CA GLY A 541 27.45 24.29 40.18
C GLY A 541 28.94 24.54 39.86
N GLY A 542 29.21 25.55 39.06
CA GLY A 542 30.57 25.98 38.74
C GLY A 542 31.06 25.50 37.36
N SER A 543 32.27 24.93 37.32
CA SER A 543 32.91 24.46 36.12
C SER A 543 33.18 22.96 36.16
N TRP A 544 33.38 22.36 34.99
CA TRP A 544 33.85 20.98 34.87
C TRP A 544 35.25 20.82 35.50
N GLN A 545 35.41 19.81 36.30
CA GLN A 545 36.66 19.49 37.01
C GLN A 545 37.26 18.22 36.40
N ALA A 546 38.54 18.23 36.05
CA ALA A 546 39.23 17.04 35.59
C ALA A 546 39.32 16.00 36.76
N VAL A 547 38.92 14.76 36.50
CA VAL A 547 38.93 13.66 37.45
C VAL A 547 40.05 12.69 37.14
N ARG A 548 40.19 12.31 35.88
CA ARG A 548 41.16 11.32 35.43
C ARG A 548 41.51 11.49 33.97
N THR A 549 42.78 11.18 33.68
CA THR A 549 43.27 10.99 32.31
C THR A 549 43.82 9.58 32.21
N VAL A 550 43.53 8.89 31.11
CA VAL A 550 44.07 7.59 30.75
C VAL A 550 44.82 7.75 29.45
N ASP A 551 46.15 7.71 29.49
CA ASP A 551 47.01 7.87 28.33
C ASP A 551 46.93 6.64 27.41
N ASN A 552 47.07 6.83 26.10
CA ASN A 552 47.01 5.75 25.09
C ASN A 552 45.70 4.94 25.14
N ALA A 553 44.61 5.59 25.36
CA ALA A 553 43.31 4.98 25.57
C ALA A 553 42.57 4.63 24.24
N GLY A 554 43.24 4.73 23.07
CA GLY A 554 42.65 4.44 21.78
C GLY A 554 41.73 5.57 21.26
N THR A 555 40.69 5.22 20.50
CA THR A 555 39.86 6.18 19.76
C THR A 555 38.41 6.27 20.24
N GLY A 556 38.02 5.47 21.22
CA GLY A 556 36.65 5.47 21.74
C GLY A 556 36.61 5.41 23.28
N VAL A 557 35.58 6.03 23.85
CA VAL A 557 35.28 5.98 25.28
C VAL A 557 33.79 5.69 25.49
N SER A 558 33.50 4.85 26.46
CA SER A 558 32.13 4.57 26.92
C SER A 558 32.03 4.82 28.44
N LEU A 559 30.94 5.43 28.86
CA LEU A 559 30.69 5.79 30.25
C LEU A 559 29.31 5.24 30.67
N ARG A 560 29.25 4.52 31.82
CA ARG A 560 28.00 3.97 32.34
C ARG A 560 28.02 3.99 33.89
N VAL A 561 26.84 4.12 34.47
CA VAL A 561 26.62 3.91 35.89
C VAL A 561 25.87 2.59 36.10
N ILE A 562 26.45 1.67 36.81
CA ILE A 562 25.91 0.34 37.09
C ILE A 562 25.97 0.09 38.60
N GLY A 563 24.81 -0.19 39.22
CA GLY A 563 24.75 -0.43 40.67
C GLY A 563 25.28 0.76 41.49
N GLY A 564 25.07 2.00 41.04
CA GLY A 564 25.54 3.22 41.71
C GLY A 564 27.06 3.50 41.54
N LYS A 565 27.80 2.65 40.80
CA LYS A 565 29.23 2.85 40.51
C LYS A 565 29.43 3.32 39.07
N LEU A 566 30.35 4.28 38.88
CA LEU A 566 30.72 4.78 37.57
C LEU A 566 31.79 3.87 36.94
N TYR A 567 31.56 3.47 35.68
CA TYR A 567 32.49 2.69 34.89
C TYR A 567 32.82 3.46 33.60
N MET A 568 34.10 3.52 33.27
CA MET A 568 34.61 4.05 32.01
C MET A 568 35.40 2.94 31.33
N ALA A 569 35.07 2.67 30.08
CA ALA A 569 35.80 1.79 29.19
C ALA A 569 36.45 2.60 28.09
N CYS A 570 37.71 2.28 27.77
CA CYS A 570 38.44 2.87 26.64
C CYS A 570 38.66 1.77 25.59
N ILE A 571 38.50 2.11 24.29
CA ILE A 571 38.60 1.18 23.17
C ILE A 571 39.68 1.65 22.21
#